data_7c316cc05964f449c19a83c74af35a3b
#
_entry.id   7c316cc05964f449c19a83c74af35a3b
#
_cell.length_a   1.000
_cell.length_b   1.000
_cell.length_c   1.000
_cell.angle_alpha   90.00
_cell.angle_beta   90.00
_cell.angle_gamma   90.00
#
_symmetry.space_group_name_H-M   'P 1'
#
loop_
_entity.id
_entity.type
_entity.pdbx_description
1 polymer ?
#
loop_
_entity_poly.entity_id
_entity_poly.type
_entity_poly.pdbx_seq_one_letter_code
_entity_poly.pdbx_strand_id
1 'polypeptide(L)'
;YKRQHYELPITGILTQVDGICSDKLKQYFFIKEKKGNYKHLPSIVGNLIRVRNDFYKVYIAPLLSDCPIYTYQSKIDEYPCKLNRHLIMHGKDTNYGSKENFLKSVSLLKYVSDILYYSDICIEYKKSFERYIYPHFYE
;
A
#
# COMPACT_ATOMS: atom_id res chain seq x y z
N TYR A 1 -18.76 21.23 22.21
CA TYR A 1 -17.72 20.40 21.54
C TYR A 1 -18.41 19.51 20.53
N LYS A 2 -18.32 19.83 19.24
CA LYS A 2 -18.75 18.90 18.18
C LYS A 2 -17.78 17.73 18.19
N ARG A 3 -18.24 16.55 18.57
CA ARG A 3 -17.48 15.29 18.45
C ARG A 3 -17.20 15.07 16.96
N GLN A 4 -15.93 15.09 16.56
CA GLN A 4 -15.56 14.79 15.19
C GLN A 4 -15.58 13.27 15.04
N HIS A 5 -16.40 12.77 14.13
CA HIS A 5 -16.55 11.35 13.85
C HIS A 5 -15.61 10.96 12.70
N TYR A 6 -14.50 10.34 13.01
CA TYR A 6 -13.51 9.91 12.03
C TYR A 6 -13.68 8.45 11.60
N GLU A 7 -14.58 7.71 12.23
CA GLU A 7 -14.77 6.28 11.98
C GLU A 7 -15.12 6.00 10.51
N LEU A 8 -16.12 6.69 9.98
CA LEU A 8 -16.56 6.52 8.60
C LEU A 8 -15.52 6.95 7.57
N PRO A 9 -14.87 8.13 7.68
CA PRO A 9 -13.78 8.51 6.79
C PRO A 9 -12.62 7.53 6.80
N ILE A 10 -12.18 7.04 7.96
CA ILE A 10 -11.09 6.07 8.05
C ILE A 10 -11.43 4.79 7.29
N THR A 11 -12.63 4.23 7.52
CA THR A 11 -13.09 3.02 6.84
C THR A 11 -13.15 3.21 5.33
N GLY A 12 -13.68 4.35 4.87
CA GLY A 12 -13.74 4.72 3.46
C GLY A 12 -12.36 4.81 2.82
N ILE A 13 -11.40 5.48 3.48
CA ILE A 13 -10.02 5.62 3.00
C ILE A 13 -9.32 4.26 2.89
N LEU A 14 -9.44 3.40 3.91
CA LEU A 14 -8.84 2.07 3.87
C LEU A 14 -9.41 1.20 2.74
N THR A 15 -10.69 1.36 2.43
CA THR A 15 -11.32 0.70 1.27
C THR A 15 -10.78 1.24 -0.05
N GLN A 16 -10.55 2.57 -0.16
CA GLN A 16 -9.98 3.18 -1.37
C GLN A 16 -8.53 2.72 -1.61
N VAL A 17 -7.74 2.47 -0.59
CA VAL A 17 -6.38 1.89 -0.74
C VAL A 17 -6.44 0.55 -1.47
N ASP A 18 -7.36 -0.35 -1.09
CA ASP A 18 -7.58 -1.61 -1.83
C ASP A 18 -8.09 -1.35 -3.25
N GLY A 19 -9.01 -0.40 -3.42
CA GLY A 19 -9.62 -0.05 -4.70
C GLY A 19 -8.60 0.39 -5.74
N ILE A 20 -7.72 1.34 -5.41
CA ILE A 20 -6.70 1.84 -6.35
C ILE A 20 -5.66 0.77 -6.68
N CYS A 21 -5.28 -0.09 -5.73
CA CYS A 21 -4.38 -1.22 -5.99
C CYS A 21 -5.05 -2.26 -6.90
N SER A 22 -6.32 -2.58 -6.68
CA SER A 22 -7.08 -3.51 -7.50
C SER A 22 -7.25 -2.99 -8.93
N ASP A 23 -7.52 -1.70 -9.10
CA ASP A 23 -7.66 -1.10 -10.42
C ASP A 23 -6.35 -1.16 -11.23
N LYS A 24 -5.25 -0.74 -10.63
CA LYS A 24 -3.94 -0.63 -11.28
C LYS A 24 -3.19 -1.96 -11.42
N LEU A 25 -3.16 -2.76 -10.38
CA LEU A 25 -2.32 -3.96 -10.29
C LEU A 25 -3.11 -5.28 -10.35
N LYS A 26 -4.46 -5.21 -10.31
CA LYS A 26 -5.35 -6.37 -10.16
C LYS A 26 -5.06 -7.17 -8.89
N GLN A 27 -4.59 -6.48 -7.85
CA GLN A 27 -4.26 -7.02 -6.53
C GLN A 27 -4.74 -6.08 -5.43
N TYR A 28 -4.98 -6.62 -4.24
CA TYR A 28 -5.42 -5.85 -3.08
C TYR A 28 -4.26 -5.58 -2.13
N PHE A 29 -4.16 -4.36 -1.61
CA PHE A 29 -3.10 -3.96 -0.68
C PHE A 29 -3.10 -4.79 0.60
N PHE A 30 -4.28 -5.01 1.20
CA PHE A 30 -4.39 -5.70 2.49
C PHE A 30 -4.41 -7.23 2.41
N ILE A 31 -4.37 -7.81 1.22
CA ILE A 31 -4.12 -9.24 1.05
C ILE A 31 -2.62 -9.49 1.11
N LYS A 32 -2.22 -10.46 1.93
CA LYS A 32 -0.81 -10.82 2.11
C LYS A 32 -0.36 -11.89 1.13
N GLU A 33 0.89 -11.79 0.69
CA GLU A 33 1.55 -12.83 -0.08
C GLU A 33 1.68 -14.11 0.78
N LYS A 34 1.34 -15.24 0.18
CA LYS A 34 1.30 -16.53 0.90
C LYS A 34 2.58 -17.34 0.78
N LYS A 35 3.39 -17.08 -0.25
CA LYS A 35 4.58 -17.86 -0.60
C LYS A 35 5.74 -16.98 -1.03
N GLY A 36 6.93 -17.54 -1.04
CA GLY A 36 8.15 -16.90 -1.55
C GLY A 36 8.77 -15.89 -0.58
N ASN A 37 9.69 -15.10 -1.11
CA ASN A 37 10.52 -14.16 -0.33
C ASN A 37 9.74 -12.99 0.29
N TYR A 38 8.52 -12.73 -0.20
CA TYR A 38 7.65 -11.63 0.26
C TYR A 38 6.46 -12.13 1.07
N LYS A 39 6.55 -13.37 1.56
CA LYS A 39 5.53 -13.95 2.43
C LYS A 39 5.22 -13.00 3.59
N HIS A 40 3.93 -12.81 3.86
CA HIS A 40 3.37 -11.93 4.89
C HIS A 40 3.39 -10.42 4.58
N LEU A 41 4.01 -10.00 3.49
CA LEU A 41 3.92 -8.61 3.00
C LEU A 41 2.66 -8.42 2.12
N PRO A 42 2.24 -7.17 1.87
CA PRO A 42 1.16 -6.88 0.93
C PRO A 42 1.38 -7.54 -0.43
N SER A 43 0.34 -8.13 -1.03
CA SER A 43 0.47 -8.88 -2.29
C SER A 43 0.98 -8.04 -3.46
N ILE A 44 0.78 -6.72 -3.42
CA ILE A 44 1.27 -5.77 -4.43
C ILE A 44 2.81 -5.70 -4.49
N VAL A 45 3.51 -6.04 -3.41
CA VAL A 45 4.99 -5.94 -3.32
C VAL A 45 5.68 -6.72 -4.43
N GLY A 46 5.18 -7.91 -4.75
CA GLY A 46 5.74 -8.74 -5.81
C GLY A 46 5.72 -8.08 -7.20
N ASN A 47 4.71 -7.26 -7.49
CA ASN A 47 4.64 -6.50 -8.73
C ASN A 47 5.53 -5.26 -8.69
N LEU A 48 5.50 -4.52 -7.59
CA LEU A 48 6.26 -3.27 -7.45
C LEU A 48 7.78 -3.48 -7.50
N ILE A 49 8.26 -4.57 -6.93
CA ILE A 49 9.71 -4.89 -6.90
C ILE A 49 10.28 -5.23 -8.28
N ARG A 50 9.42 -5.59 -9.26
CA ARG A 50 9.84 -5.82 -10.65
C ARG A 50 10.23 -4.53 -11.37
N VAL A 51 9.87 -3.39 -10.85
CA VAL A 51 10.33 -2.09 -11.33
C VAL A 51 11.83 -1.97 -11.02
N ARG A 52 12.68 -2.17 -12.03
CA ARG A 52 14.14 -2.14 -11.89
C ARG A 52 14.67 -0.69 -11.88
N ASN A 53 14.38 0.02 -10.82
CA ASN A 53 14.86 1.37 -10.59
C ASN A 53 15.28 1.49 -9.13
N ASP A 54 16.52 1.88 -8.86
CA ASP A 54 17.03 1.91 -7.48
C ASP A 54 16.39 3.03 -6.65
N PHE A 55 16.02 4.13 -7.27
CA PHE A 55 15.27 5.20 -6.60
C PHE A 55 13.89 4.71 -6.15
N TYR A 56 13.21 3.96 -7.02
CA TYR A 56 11.92 3.38 -6.72
C TYR A 56 11.97 2.34 -5.60
N LYS A 57 13.06 1.56 -5.50
CA LYS A 57 13.26 0.60 -4.40
C LYS A 57 13.27 1.27 -3.03
N VAL A 58 13.88 2.45 -2.92
CA VAL A 58 13.86 3.24 -1.67
C VAL A 58 12.43 3.66 -1.35
N TYR A 59 11.65 4.02 -2.36
CA TYR A 59 10.27 4.46 -2.18
C TYR A 59 9.35 3.36 -1.66
N ILE A 60 9.54 2.12 -2.09
CA ILE A 60 8.74 0.97 -1.64
C ILE A 60 9.29 0.31 -0.37
N ALA A 61 10.46 0.72 0.14
CA ALA A 61 11.08 0.14 1.30
C ALA A 61 10.15 0.01 2.55
N PRO A 62 9.25 0.97 2.85
CA PRO A 62 8.29 0.82 3.94
C PRO A 62 7.34 -0.38 3.79
N LEU A 63 7.09 -0.87 2.57
CA LEU A 63 6.25 -2.06 2.35
C LEU A 63 7.00 -3.38 2.54
N LEU A 64 8.32 -3.35 2.70
CA LEU A 64 9.16 -4.53 2.86
C LEU A 64 9.31 -4.95 4.33
N SER A 65 8.66 -4.24 5.24
CA SER A 65 8.62 -4.56 6.67
C SER A 65 7.18 -4.73 7.13
N ASP A 66 6.98 -5.54 8.17
CA ASP A 66 5.65 -5.66 8.79
C ASP A 66 5.26 -4.34 9.46
N CYS A 67 3.99 -3.97 9.38
CA CYS A 67 3.48 -2.75 9.96
C CYS A 67 2.05 -2.93 10.51
N PRO A 68 1.63 -2.12 11.51
CA PRO A 68 0.37 -2.34 12.22
C PRO A 68 -0.85 -2.38 11.30
N ILE A 69 -0.88 -1.59 10.24
CA ILE A 69 -2.07 -1.45 9.39
C ILE A 69 -2.48 -2.76 8.69
N TYR A 70 -1.52 -3.65 8.42
CA TYR A 70 -1.76 -4.95 7.79
C TYR A 70 -1.16 -6.14 8.56
N THR A 71 -0.63 -5.94 9.78
CA THR A 71 -0.12 -7.05 10.59
C THR A 71 -1.22 -8.02 11.03
N TYR A 72 -0.84 -9.20 11.48
CA TYR A 72 -1.77 -10.16 12.05
C TYR A 72 -2.29 -9.67 13.42
N GLN A 73 -3.54 -10.01 13.73
CA GLN A 73 -4.15 -9.66 15.02
C GLN A 73 -3.29 -10.06 16.22
N SER A 74 -2.64 -11.24 16.16
CA SER A 74 -1.78 -11.75 17.23
C SER A 74 -0.54 -10.91 17.51
N LYS A 75 -0.15 -10.04 16.58
CA LYS A 75 1.04 -9.19 16.68
C LYS A 75 0.74 -7.72 16.90
N ILE A 76 -0.53 -7.32 16.90
CA ILE A 76 -0.88 -5.89 16.97
C ILE A 76 -0.40 -5.21 18.24
N ASP A 77 -0.29 -5.96 19.34
CA ASP A 77 0.16 -5.44 20.62
C ASP A 77 1.67 -5.15 20.69
N GLU A 78 2.44 -5.63 19.72
CA GLU A 78 3.86 -5.32 19.57
C GLU A 78 4.10 -3.88 19.05
N TYR A 79 3.05 -3.22 18.54
CA TYR A 79 3.14 -1.89 17.94
C TYR A 79 2.56 -0.80 18.86
N PRO A 80 3.21 0.36 18.92
CA PRO A 80 2.67 1.51 19.67
C PRO A 80 1.40 2.07 19.03
N CYS A 81 1.25 1.94 17.70
CA CYS A 81 0.06 2.31 16.96
C CYS A 81 -0.72 1.05 16.59
N LYS A 82 -1.98 0.97 17.02
CA LYS A 82 -2.85 -0.19 16.81
C LYS A 82 -3.83 -0.03 15.65
N LEU A 83 -3.64 0.96 14.77
CA LEU A 83 -4.49 1.10 13.59
C LEU A 83 -4.31 -0.11 12.67
N ASN A 84 -5.31 -0.99 12.65
CA ASN A 84 -5.28 -2.25 11.91
C ASN A 84 -6.56 -2.43 11.10
N ARG A 85 -6.42 -2.51 9.76
CA ARG A 85 -7.57 -2.63 8.85
C ARG A 85 -8.41 -3.86 9.13
N HIS A 86 -7.79 -5.00 9.44
CA HIS A 86 -8.53 -6.23 9.69
C HIS A 86 -9.43 -6.12 10.93
N LEU A 87 -8.91 -5.57 12.03
CA LEU A 87 -9.69 -5.39 13.26
C LEU A 87 -10.84 -4.41 13.07
N ILE A 88 -10.61 -3.31 12.33
CA ILE A 88 -11.64 -2.31 12.01
C ILE A 88 -12.76 -2.93 11.17
N MET A 89 -12.41 -3.56 10.05
CA MET A 89 -13.39 -4.10 9.10
C MET A 89 -14.21 -5.27 9.66
N HIS A 90 -13.68 -5.98 10.64
CA HIS A 90 -14.39 -7.05 11.35
C HIS A 90 -15.08 -6.58 12.66
N GLY A 91 -15.10 -5.27 12.93
CA GLY A 91 -15.76 -4.71 14.11
C GLY A 91 -15.13 -5.11 15.44
N LYS A 92 -13.87 -5.56 15.44
CA LYS A 92 -13.13 -5.94 16.65
C LYS A 92 -12.50 -4.75 17.34
N ASP A 93 -12.06 -3.74 16.57
CA ASP A 93 -11.66 -2.44 17.07
C ASP A 93 -12.77 -1.45 16.78
N THR A 94 -13.39 -0.92 17.83
CA THR A 94 -14.45 0.09 17.74
C THR A 94 -13.98 1.47 18.19
N ASN A 95 -12.72 1.60 18.62
CA ASN A 95 -12.16 2.85 19.18
C ASN A 95 -11.08 3.46 18.26
N TYR A 96 -11.16 3.19 16.95
CA TYR A 96 -10.18 3.67 15.96
C TYR A 96 -10.44 5.10 15.48
N GLY A 97 -11.58 5.71 15.80
CA GLY A 97 -12.08 6.99 15.29
C GLY A 97 -11.36 8.24 15.81
N SER A 98 -10.04 8.25 15.84
CA SER A 98 -9.25 9.41 16.26
C SER A 98 -8.77 10.25 15.08
N LYS A 99 -8.51 11.55 15.31
CA LYS A 99 -7.88 12.45 14.33
C LYS A 99 -6.52 11.90 13.86
N GLU A 100 -5.75 11.33 14.78
CA GLU A 100 -4.45 10.75 14.48
C GLU A 100 -4.58 9.57 13.51
N ASN A 101 -5.50 8.65 13.75
CA ASN A 101 -5.76 7.51 12.88
C ASN A 101 -6.31 7.95 11.51
N PHE A 102 -7.13 9.00 11.48
CA PHE A 102 -7.57 9.60 10.22
C PHE A 102 -6.38 10.12 9.41
N LEU A 103 -5.48 10.90 10.00
CA LEU A 103 -4.29 11.41 9.32
C LEU A 103 -3.37 10.29 8.84
N LYS A 104 -3.20 9.22 9.63
CA LYS A 104 -2.45 8.02 9.22
C LYS A 104 -3.08 7.33 8.02
N SER A 105 -4.40 7.20 7.98
CA SER A 105 -5.09 6.59 6.84
C SER A 105 -5.00 7.44 5.57
N VAL A 106 -5.09 8.77 5.67
CA VAL A 106 -4.85 9.70 4.55
C VAL A 106 -3.41 9.59 4.05
N SER A 107 -2.43 9.54 4.95
CA SER A 107 -1.02 9.38 4.60
C SER A 107 -0.77 8.06 3.88
N LEU A 108 -1.40 6.98 4.31
CA LEU A 108 -1.32 5.68 3.64
C LEU A 108 -1.90 5.75 2.22
N LEU A 109 -3.09 6.34 2.04
CA LEU A 109 -3.70 6.49 0.73
C LEU A 109 -2.81 7.29 -0.22
N LYS A 110 -2.27 8.42 0.27
CA LYS A 110 -1.33 9.26 -0.50
C LYS A 110 -0.08 8.46 -0.89
N TYR A 111 0.54 7.79 0.08
CA TYR A 111 1.73 6.97 -0.15
C TYR A 111 1.49 5.88 -1.21
N VAL A 112 0.39 5.13 -1.10
CA VAL A 112 0.06 4.07 -2.05
C VAL A 112 -0.24 4.65 -3.43
N SER A 113 -0.95 5.78 -3.52
CA SER A 113 -1.16 6.47 -4.79
C SER A 113 0.14 6.89 -5.46
N ASP A 114 1.09 7.42 -4.68
CA ASP A 114 2.39 7.86 -5.19
C ASP A 114 3.24 6.69 -5.69
N ILE A 115 3.33 5.59 -4.94
CA ILE A 115 4.11 4.42 -5.40
C ILE A 115 3.56 3.83 -6.69
N LEU A 116 2.23 3.82 -6.87
CA LEU A 116 1.61 3.36 -8.12
C LEU A 116 1.91 4.32 -9.28
N TYR A 117 1.81 5.62 -9.05
CA TYR A 117 2.12 6.64 -10.05
C TYR A 117 3.59 6.59 -10.50
N TYR A 118 4.53 6.53 -9.55
CA TYR A 118 5.95 6.43 -9.88
C TYR A 118 6.34 5.09 -10.51
N SER A 119 5.62 4.01 -10.20
CA SER A 119 5.77 2.72 -10.88
C SER A 119 5.51 2.87 -12.39
N ASP A 120 4.41 3.51 -12.76
CA ASP A 120 4.03 3.74 -14.15
C ASP A 120 5.10 4.59 -14.88
N ILE A 121 5.54 5.69 -14.27
CA ILE A 121 6.58 6.56 -14.82
C ILE A 121 7.89 5.78 -15.07
N CYS A 122 8.34 4.99 -14.10
CA CYS A 122 9.57 4.21 -14.23
C CYS A 122 9.48 3.17 -15.36
N ILE A 123 8.30 2.56 -15.55
CA ILE A 123 8.07 1.59 -16.61
C ILE A 123 8.06 2.28 -17.99
N GLU A 124 7.39 3.41 -18.11
CA GLU A 124 7.33 4.19 -19.35
C GLU A 124 8.70 4.72 -19.75
N TYR A 125 9.45 5.27 -18.80
CA TYR A 125 10.81 5.76 -19.04
C TYR A 125 11.71 4.65 -19.55
N LYS A 126 11.66 3.46 -18.95
CA LYS A 126 12.42 2.29 -19.39
C LYS A 126 12.06 1.89 -20.82
N LYS A 127 10.78 1.80 -21.17
CA LYS A 127 10.31 1.48 -22.51
C LYS A 127 10.79 2.50 -23.55
N SER A 128 10.73 3.78 -23.22
CA SER A 128 11.20 4.85 -24.10
C SER A 128 12.70 4.77 -24.32
N PHE A 129 13.48 4.49 -23.27
CA PHE A 129 14.94 4.32 -23.35
C PHE A 129 15.30 3.08 -24.18
N GLU A 130 14.62 1.95 -24.00
CA GLU A 130 14.83 0.73 -24.77
C GLU A 130 14.55 0.95 -26.27
N ARG A 131 13.46 1.66 -26.62
CA ARG A 131 13.16 2.04 -28.01
C ARG A 131 14.23 2.93 -28.63
N TYR A 132 14.81 3.83 -27.85
CA TYR A 132 15.87 4.72 -28.31
C TYR A 132 17.18 3.96 -28.59
N ILE A 133 17.53 2.97 -27.76
CA ILE A 133 18.78 2.19 -27.91
C ILE A 133 18.63 1.06 -28.93
N TYR A 134 17.45 0.45 -29.02
CA TYR A 134 17.20 -0.70 -29.88
C TYR A 134 16.01 -0.47 -30.83
N PRO A 135 16.09 0.52 -31.74
CA PRO A 135 14.95 0.87 -32.61
C PRO A 135 14.49 -0.31 -33.50
N HIS A 136 15.39 -1.17 -33.92
CA HIS A 136 15.08 -2.28 -34.84
C HIS A 136 14.32 -3.47 -34.20
N PHE A 137 14.07 -3.47 -32.93
CA PHE A 137 13.27 -4.52 -32.27
C PHE A 137 11.78 -4.14 -32.13
N TYR A 138 11.38 -2.95 -32.58
CA TYR A 138 10.01 -2.42 -32.41
C TYR A 138 9.37 -2.01 -33.77
N GLU A 139 10.02 -2.31 -34.91
CA GLU A 139 9.45 -2.27 -36.26
C GLU A 139 8.86 -3.64 -36.63
#